data_9450441a44d393485f6ee3380eff5e41
#
_entry.id   9450441a44d393485f6ee3380eff5e41
#
_cell.length_a   1.000
_cell.length_b   1.000
_cell.length_c   1.000
_cell.angle_alpha   90.00
_cell.angle_beta   90.00
_cell.angle_gamma   90.00
#
_symmetry.space_group_name_H-M   'P 1'
#
loop_
_entity.id
_entity.type
_entity.pdbx_description
1 polymer ?
#
loop_
_entity_poly.entity_id
_entity_poly.type
_entity_poly.pdbx_seq_one_letter_code
_entity_poly.pdbx_strand_id
1 'polypeptide(L)'
;MESQRGFFRKVDVPDHAHYIVAFFVLVIGALGMVGNALVIFAFYSNKKLRTAPNYFIMNLAVSDFLMAITQSPIFFVNCLYKEWVFGELGCKMYAFCGSLFGITSMITLLAISIDRYLVITKPLQAIQWTSKRRTSLAIVLVWLYSLAWSLAPLVGWSSYIPEGLMTSCTWDYVSSTPANKSYTMMLCCFVFFIPLGVISYCYLFMFLAIRTASRDLEKLGTHMRKSTLIQQQSIRSEWKLAKVAFVVIIVYVLSWAPYACVALIAWAGHANLLSPYCKSVPAVIAKASAIYNPFIYAIIHTKYR
;
A
#
# COMPACT_ATOMS: atom_id res chain seq x y z
N MET A 1 11.07 -14.74 33.34
CA MET A 1 12.08 -13.72 32.99
C MET A 1 13.00 -14.12 31.85
N GLU A 2 13.38 -15.36 31.70
CA GLU A 2 14.23 -15.83 30.58
C GLU A 2 13.56 -15.77 29.19
N SER A 3 12.26 -16.00 29.14
CA SER A 3 11.47 -15.92 27.88
C SER A 3 11.44 -14.52 27.27
N GLN A 4 11.50 -13.46 28.09
CA GLN A 4 11.49 -12.08 27.60
C GLN A 4 12.85 -11.62 27.05
N ARG A 5 13.96 -12.18 27.53
CA ARG A 5 15.31 -11.82 27.07
C ARG A 5 15.58 -12.25 25.62
N GLY A 6 14.97 -13.36 25.17
CA GLY A 6 15.08 -13.79 23.78
C GLY A 6 14.27 -12.97 22.79
N PHE A 7 13.15 -12.38 23.23
CA PHE A 7 12.23 -11.58 22.41
C PHE A 7 12.83 -10.22 22.03
N PHE A 8 13.53 -9.55 22.96
CA PHE A 8 14.11 -8.21 22.76
C PHE A 8 15.64 -8.23 22.62
N ARG A 9 16.18 -9.25 22.02
CA ARG A 9 17.62 -9.43 21.85
C ARG A 9 18.21 -8.38 20.92
N LYS A 10 19.31 -7.71 21.37
CA LYS A 10 20.10 -6.83 20.52
C LYS A 10 20.79 -7.62 19.40
N VAL A 11 20.84 -7.01 18.22
CA VAL A 11 21.57 -7.55 17.08
C VAL A 11 22.99 -6.98 17.08
N ASP A 12 23.98 -7.84 16.83
CA ASP A 12 25.37 -7.44 16.74
C ASP A 12 25.67 -6.85 15.35
N VAL A 13 25.45 -5.56 15.21
CA VAL A 13 25.74 -4.76 14.02
C VAL A 13 26.40 -3.45 14.44
N PRO A 14 27.21 -2.81 13.57
CA PRO A 14 27.79 -1.50 13.87
C PRO A 14 26.74 -0.45 14.19
N ASP A 15 27.06 0.45 15.11
CA ASP A 15 26.14 1.53 15.54
C ASP A 15 25.70 2.43 14.37
N HIS A 16 26.59 2.68 13.41
CA HIS A 16 26.28 3.50 12.25
C HIS A 16 25.14 2.89 11.39
N ALA A 17 24.96 1.58 11.38
CA ALA A 17 23.83 0.94 10.67
C ALA A 17 22.48 1.40 11.25
N HIS A 18 22.35 1.44 12.56
CA HIS A 18 21.15 1.95 13.22
C HIS A 18 20.89 3.43 12.94
N TYR A 19 21.94 4.25 12.92
CA TYR A 19 21.81 5.69 12.67
C TYR A 19 21.49 6.00 11.21
N ILE A 20 22.01 5.23 10.26
CA ILE A 20 21.64 5.35 8.84
C ILE A 20 20.16 5.01 8.64
N VAL A 21 19.69 3.92 9.24
CA VAL A 21 18.26 3.55 9.19
C VAL A 21 17.40 4.62 9.86
N ALA A 22 17.84 5.17 10.99
CA ALA A 22 17.14 6.25 11.68
C ALA A 22 16.96 7.49 10.78
N PHE A 23 18.00 7.88 10.06
CA PHE A 23 17.94 9.01 9.13
C PHE A 23 16.92 8.77 8.01
N PHE A 24 16.96 7.62 7.36
CA PHE A 24 16.00 7.29 6.29
C PHE A 24 14.57 7.21 6.81
N VAL A 25 14.35 6.61 7.97
CA VAL A 25 13.02 6.53 8.58
C VAL A 25 12.48 7.91 8.95
N LEU A 26 13.33 8.79 9.44
CA LEU A 26 12.95 10.18 9.75
C LEU A 26 12.51 10.93 8.49
N VAL A 27 13.29 10.85 7.41
CA VAL A 27 12.98 11.51 6.13
C VAL A 27 11.69 10.93 5.53
N ILE A 28 11.57 9.61 5.49
CA ILE A 28 10.38 8.91 4.97
C ILE A 28 9.13 9.31 5.78
N GLY A 29 9.24 9.30 7.08
CA GLY A 29 8.14 9.67 7.96
C GLY A 29 7.69 11.11 7.79
N ALA A 30 8.63 12.05 7.74
CA ALA A 30 8.33 13.46 7.56
C ALA A 30 7.66 13.74 6.21
N LEU A 31 8.20 13.18 5.12
CA LEU A 31 7.62 13.34 3.78
C LEU A 31 6.25 12.67 3.67
N GLY A 32 6.08 11.50 4.26
CA GLY A 32 4.79 10.80 4.29
C GLY A 32 3.72 11.56 5.06
N MET A 33 4.05 12.08 6.23
CA MET A 33 3.13 12.87 7.05
C MET A 33 2.71 14.16 6.34
N VAL A 34 3.66 14.94 5.86
CA VAL A 34 3.40 16.22 5.20
C VAL A 34 2.66 16.02 3.87
N GLY A 35 3.13 15.11 3.03
CA GLY A 35 2.53 14.86 1.72
C GLY A 35 1.09 14.36 1.81
N ASN A 36 0.81 13.39 2.67
CA ASN A 36 -0.55 12.87 2.84
C ASN A 36 -1.48 13.87 3.54
N ALA A 37 -0.96 14.63 4.51
CA ALA A 37 -1.72 15.71 5.13
C ALA A 37 -2.15 16.78 4.11
N LEU A 38 -1.28 17.13 3.16
CA LEU A 38 -1.60 18.05 2.08
C LEU A 38 -2.69 17.51 1.15
N VAL A 39 -2.68 16.24 0.82
CA VAL A 39 -3.74 15.60 0.01
C VAL A 39 -5.07 15.63 0.76
N ILE A 40 -5.07 15.30 2.04
CA ILE A 40 -6.27 15.35 2.89
C ILE A 40 -6.82 16.78 2.97
N PHE A 41 -5.95 17.75 3.19
CA PHE A 41 -6.31 19.16 3.24
C PHE A 41 -6.91 19.65 1.92
N ALA A 42 -6.29 19.29 0.78
CA ALA A 42 -6.81 19.64 -0.54
C ALA A 42 -8.21 19.08 -0.78
N PHE A 43 -8.45 17.84 -0.37
CA PHE A 43 -9.77 17.19 -0.49
C PHE A 43 -10.84 17.91 0.34
N TYR A 44 -10.52 18.34 1.56
CA TYR A 44 -11.46 19.10 2.39
C TYR A 44 -11.67 20.53 1.91
N SER A 45 -10.62 21.19 1.42
CA SER A 45 -10.68 22.59 1.00
C SER A 45 -11.37 22.78 -0.34
N ASN A 46 -11.32 21.80 -1.22
CA ASN A 46 -11.87 21.88 -2.58
C ASN A 46 -13.00 20.87 -2.77
N LYS A 47 -14.25 21.36 -2.74
CA LYS A 47 -15.44 20.52 -2.96
C LYS A 47 -15.47 19.85 -4.33
N LYS A 48 -14.78 20.40 -5.34
CA LYS A 48 -14.68 19.81 -6.68
C LYS A 48 -13.91 18.49 -6.70
N LEU A 49 -13.06 18.24 -5.70
CA LEU A 49 -12.33 16.99 -5.55
C LEU A 49 -13.18 15.87 -4.93
N ARG A 50 -14.35 16.16 -4.39
CA ARG A 50 -15.20 15.18 -3.71
C ARG A 50 -16.06 14.37 -4.68
N THR A 51 -15.43 13.80 -5.69
CA THR A 51 -16.04 12.82 -6.61
C THR A 51 -15.87 11.41 -6.10
N ALA A 52 -16.71 10.46 -6.54
CA ALA A 52 -16.65 9.08 -6.09
C ALA A 52 -15.23 8.43 -6.20
N PRO A 53 -14.50 8.54 -7.34
CA PRO A 53 -13.15 8.00 -7.44
C PRO A 53 -12.16 8.63 -6.45
N ASN A 54 -12.31 9.91 -6.15
CA ASN A 54 -11.41 10.63 -5.26
C ASN A 54 -11.59 10.25 -3.80
N TYR A 55 -12.69 9.61 -3.41
CA TYR A 55 -12.83 9.02 -2.07
C TYR A 55 -11.84 7.89 -1.83
N PHE A 56 -11.52 7.09 -2.85
CA PHE A 56 -10.45 6.10 -2.75
C PHE A 56 -9.09 6.73 -2.56
N ILE A 57 -8.81 7.83 -3.27
CA ILE A 57 -7.56 8.60 -3.13
C ILE A 57 -7.45 9.19 -1.73
N MET A 58 -8.55 9.73 -1.20
CA MET A 58 -8.61 10.23 0.17
C MET A 58 -8.37 9.11 1.19
N ASN A 59 -8.97 7.94 0.99
CA ASN A 59 -8.76 6.78 1.85
C ASN A 59 -7.31 6.31 1.83
N LEU A 60 -6.68 6.31 0.65
CA LEU A 60 -5.27 5.97 0.49
C LEU A 60 -4.38 6.96 1.25
N ALA A 61 -4.65 8.26 1.14
CA ALA A 61 -3.92 9.29 1.85
C ALA A 61 -4.07 9.17 3.37
N VAL A 62 -5.27 8.87 3.85
CA VAL A 62 -5.53 8.65 5.28
C VAL A 62 -4.76 7.44 5.80
N SER A 63 -4.80 6.31 5.11
CA SER A 63 -4.08 5.10 5.54
C SER A 63 -2.56 5.31 5.51
N ASP A 64 -2.02 5.98 4.50
CA ASP A 64 -0.59 6.27 4.40
C ASP A 64 -0.14 7.29 5.47
N PHE A 65 -0.97 8.29 5.77
CA PHE A 65 -0.71 9.23 6.86
C PHE A 65 -0.67 8.52 8.22
N LEU A 66 -1.65 7.68 8.50
CA LEU A 66 -1.72 6.90 9.74
C LEU A 66 -0.55 5.92 9.84
N MET A 67 -0.13 5.31 8.74
CA MET A 67 1.06 4.48 8.70
C MET A 67 2.31 5.29 9.06
N ALA A 68 2.48 6.48 8.50
CA ALA A 68 3.63 7.33 8.77
C ALA A 68 3.70 7.76 10.25
N ILE A 69 2.58 8.21 10.85
CA ILE A 69 2.57 8.66 12.24
C ILE A 69 2.68 7.54 13.27
N THR A 70 2.26 6.33 12.94
CA THR A 70 2.31 5.18 13.85
C THR A 70 3.62 4.40 13.74
N GLN A 71 4.26 4.41 12.56
CA GLN A 71 5.45 3.60 12.33
C GLN A 71 6.74 4.38 12.49
N SER A 72 6.85 5.54 11.84
CA SER A 72 8.12 6.25 11.73
C SER A 72 8.67 6.80 13.04
N PRO A 73 7.89 7.48 13.91
CA PRO A 73 8.43 7.98 15.19
C PRO A 73 8.94 6.87 16.10
N ILE A 74 8.20 5.78 16.20
CA ILE A 74 8.55 4.62 17.05
C ILE A 74 9.79 3.91 16.52
N PHE A 75 9.83 3.68 15.22
CA PHE A 75 10.99 3.08 14.55
C PHE A 75 12.24 3.95 14.74
N PHE A 76 12.13 5.25 14.55
CA PHE A 76 13.22 6.21 14.74
C PHE A 76 13.79 6.16 16.16
N VAL A 77 12.94 6.20 17.17
CA VAL A 77 13.37 6.13 18.57
C VAL A 77 14.09 4.81 18.86
N ASN A 78 13.57 3.69 18.39
CA ASN A 78 14.22 2.39 18.56
C ASN A 78 15.58 2.32 17.86
N CYS A 79 15.73 2.96 16.70
CA CYS A 79 17.03 3.04 16.02
C CYS A 79 18.06 3.82 16.85
N LEU A 80 17.65 4.89 17.53
CA LEU A 80 18.55 5.65 18.40
C LEU A 80 19.01 4.84 19.62
N TYR A 81 18.14 4.04 20.20
CA TYR A 81 18.46 3.15 21.31
C TYR A 81 19.07 1.79 20.87
N LYS A 82 19.06 1.50 19.56
CA LYS A 82 19.59 0.28 18.93
C LYS A 82 18.89 -1.00 19.40
N GLU A 83 17.67 -0.88 19.94
CA GLU A 83 16.84 -1.99 20.42
C GLU A 83 15.39 -1.55 20.49
N TRP A 84 14.50 -2.51 20.65
CA TRP A 84 13.09 -2.24 20.90
C TRP A 84 12.90 -1.81 22.37
N VAL A 85 12.42 -0.58 22.59
CA VAL A 85 12.29 0.00 23.94
C VAL A 85 10.85 0.14 24.44
N PHE A 86 9.86 -0.24 23.65
CA PHE A 86 8.43 -0.02 23.98
C PHE A 86 7.72 -1.27 24.53
N GLY A 87 8.45 -2.33 24.85
CA GLY A 87 7.88 -3.54 25.43
C GLY A 87 7.12 -4.41 24.44
N GLU A 88 6.60 -5.53 24.94
CA GLU A 88 5.89 -6.52 24.11
C GLU A 88 4.56 -5.99 23.58
N LEU A 89 3.76 -5.32 24.42
CA LEU A 89 2.50 -4.71 24.00
C LEU A 89 2.73 -3.64 22.92
N GLY A 90 3.76 -2.80 23.12
CA GLY A 90 4.15 -1.80 22.12
C GLY A 90 4.54 -2.42 20.78
N CYS A 91 5.26 -3.54 20.79
CA CYS A 91 5.61 -4.29 19.59
C CYS A 91 4.36 -4.81 18.86
N LYS A 92 3.44 -5.42 19.57
CA LYS A 92 2.17 -5.92 19.02
C LYS A 92 1.32 -4.81 18.44
N MET A 93 1.18 -3.68 19.12
CA MET A 93 0.41 -2.54 18.65
C MET A 93 1.04 -1.87 17.42
N TYR A 94 2.36 -1.72 17.43
CA TYR A 94 3.11 -1.19 16.30
C TYR A 94 2.93 -2.07 15.05
N ALA A 95 3.09 -3.37 15.19
CA ALA A 95 2.95 -4.33 14.09
C ALA A 95 1.50 -4.41 13.59
N PHE A 96 0.53 -4.36 14.50
CA PHE A 96 -0.89 -4.30 14.14
C PHE A 96 -1.21 -3.06 13.31
N CYS A 97 -0.76 -1.89 13.73
CA CYS A 97 -0.96 -0.65 12.97
C CYS A 97 -0.28 -0.70 11.60
N GLY A 98 0.95 -1.18 11.53
CA GLY A 98 1.67 -1.33 10.26
C GLY A 98 0.98 -2.29 9.30
N SER A 99 0.48 -3.41 9.79
CA SER A 99 -0.29 -4.37 9.02
C SER A 99 -1.63 -3.78 8.57
N LEU A 100 -2.40 -3.19 9.48
CA LEU A 100 -3.71 -2.62 9.17
C LEU A 100 -3.60 -1.55 8.09
N PHE A 101 -2.74 -0.57 8.27
CA PHE A 101 -2.62 0.55 7.34
C PHE A 101 -1.93 0.15 6.03
N GLY A 102 -0.94 -0.74 6.08
CA GLY A 102 -0.29 -1.26 4.89
C GLY A 102 -1.22 -2.07 4.00
N ILE A 103 -1.99 -2.98 4.57
CA ILE A 103 -2.98 -3.79 3.84
C ILE A 103 -4.10 -2.90 3.30
N THR A 104 -4.58 -1.95 4.08
CA THR A 104 -5.60 -0.98 3.64
C THR A 104 -5.12 -0.21 2.42
N SER A 105 -3.88 0.26 2.39
CA SER A 105 -3.30 0.94 1.23
C SER A 105 -3.26 0.04 0.01
N MET A 106 -2.80 -1.20 0.15
CA MET A 106 -2.72 -2.16 -0.96
C MET A 106 -4.10 -2.47 -1.55
N ILE A 107 -5.07 -2.78 -0.71
CA ILE A 107 -6.42 -3.14 -1.15
C ILE A 107 -7.17 -1.91 -1.68
N THR A 108 -6.87 -0.72 -1.20
CA THR A 108 -7.39 0.53 -1.78
C THR A 108 -6.89 0.72 -3.22
N LEU A 109 -5.62 0.42 -3.50
CA LEU A 109 -5.10 0.43 -4.88
C LEU A 109 -5.78 -0.60 -5.78
N LEU A 110 -6.09 -1.77 -5.24
CA LEU A 110 -6.91 -2.77 -5.94
C LEU A 110 -8.30 -2.21 -6.26
N ALA A 111 -8.95 -1.57 -5.31
CA ALA A 111 -10.27 -0.95 -5.51
C ALA A 111 -10.23 0.15 -6.57
N ILE A 112 -9.20 0.99 -6.59
CA ILE A 112 -8.98 2.01 -7.62
C ILE A 112 -8.85 1.36 -9.00
N SER A 113 -8.11 0.27 -9.11
CA SER A 113 -7.92 -0.46 -10.37
C SER A 113 -9.23 -1.01 -10.91
N ILE A 114 -10.03 -1.62 -10.06
CA ILE A 114 -11.36 -2.16 -10.42
C ILE A 114 -12.30 -1.03 -10.84
N ASP A 115 -12.31 0.08 -10.09
CA ASP A 115 -13.12 1.25 -10.41
C ASP A 115 -12.78 1.82 -11.81
N ARG A 116 -11.50 2.00 -12.10
CA ARG A 116 -11.06 2.49 -13.41
C ARG A 116 -11.36 1.50 -14.53
N TYR A 117 -11.20 0.21 -14.28
CA TYR A 117 -11.57 -0.82 -15.23
C TYR A 117 -13.06 -0.76 -15.59
N LEU A 118 -13.94 -0.65 -14.61
CA LEU A 118 -15.39 -0.57 -14.86
C LEU A 118 -15.78 0.69 -15.61
N VAL A 119 -15.20 1.84 -15.28
CA VAL A 119 -15.48 3.11 -15.94
C VAL A 119 -15.05 3.09 -17.42
N ILE A 120 -13.91 2.48 -17.73
CA ILE A 120 -13.36 2.48 -19.09
C ILE A 120 -13.99 1.38 -19.96
N THR A 121 -14.19 0.18 -19.41
CA THR A 121 -14.66 -0.98 -20.19
C THR A 121 -16.18 -1.15 -20.21
N LYS A 122 -16.87 -0.67 -19.18
CA LYS A 122 -18.33 -0.82 -19.01
C LYS A 122 -18.95 0.51 -18.55
N PRO A 123 -18.88 1.57 -19.37
CA PRO A 123 -19.28 2.91 -18.94
C PRO A 123 -20.76 3.03 -18.55
N LEU A 124 -21.66 2.30 -19.22
CA LEU A 124 -23.09 2.33 -18.90
C LEU A 124 -23.39 1.65 -17.55
N GLN A 125 -22.72 0.55 -17.24
CA GLN A 125 -22.84 -0.12 -15.93
C GLN A 125 -22.14 0.68 -14.82
N ALA A 126 -21.04 1.36 -15.14
CA ALA A 126 -20.30 2.19 -14.21
C ALA A 126 -21.11 3.36 -13.67
N ILE A 127 -21.98 3.97 -14.48
CA ILE A 127 -22.90 5.04 -14.04
C ILE A 127 -23.79 4.56 -12.90
N GLN A 128 -24.24 3.30 -12.93
CA GLN A 128 -25.05 2.72 -11.88
C GLN A 128 -24.23 2.30 -10.65
N TRP A 129 -22.94 1.94 -10.83
CA TRP A 129 -22.07 1.41 -9.80
C TRP A 129 -21.20 2.45 -9.09
N THR A 130 -20.87 3.58 -9.73
CA THR A 130 -20.04 4.64 -9.19
C THR A 130 -20.83 5.71 -8.46
N SER A 131 -21.53 5.35 -7.40
CA SER A 131 -22.13 6.30 -6.46
C SER A 131 -21.22 6.50 -5.25
N LYS A 132 -21.31 7.67 -4.60
CA LYS A 132 -20.59 7.94 -3.33
C LYS A 132 -20.95 6.92 -2.26
N ARG A 133 -22.18 6.44 -2.21
CA ARG A 133 -22.64 5.43 -1.27
C ARG A 133 -21.92 4.08 -1.47
N ARG A 134 -21.78 3.63 -2.71
CA ARG A 134 -21.12 2.36 -3.04
C ARG A 134 -19.61 2.43 -2.82
N THR A 135 -19.01 3.56 -3.16
CA THR A 135 -17.59 3.82 -2.87
C THR A 135 -17.33 3.81 -1.37
N SER A 136 -18.18 4.43 -0.57
CA SER A 136 -18.07 4.40 0.89
C SER A 136 -18.22 2.99 1.45
N LEU A 137 -19.14 2.19 0.91
CA LEU A 137 -19.29 0.79 1.29
C LEU A 137 -18.05 -0.03 0.93
N ALA A 138 -17.49 0.17 -0.25
CA ALA A 138 -16.24 -0.48 -0.67
C ALA A 138 -15.08 -0.13 0.27
N ILE A 139 -14.96 1.12 0.68
CA ILE A 139 -13.96 1.57 1.64
C ILE A 139 -14.14 0.89 3.00
N VAL A 140 -15.35 0.78 3.50
CA VAL A 140 -15.64 0.06 4.74
C VAL A 140 -15.22 -1.41 4.63
N LEU A 141 -15.52 -2.06 3.51
CA LEU A 141 -15.12 -3.46 3.28
C LEU A 141 -13.60 -3.62 3.21
N VAL A 142 -12.89 -2.66 2.62
CA VAL A 142 -11.41 -2.63 2.60
C VAL A 142 -10.85 -2.60 4.02
N TRP A 143 -11.37 -1.72 4.87
CA TRP A 143 -10.93 -1.63 6.26
C TRP A 143 -11.25 -2.88 7.08
N LEU A 144 -12.43 -3.48 6.88
CA LEU A 144 -12.81 -4.74 7.56
C LEU A 144 -11.92 -5.90 7.13
N TYR A 145 -11.61 -6.00 5.84
CA TYR A 145 -10.69 -7.01 5.30
C TYR A 145 -9.29 -6.87 5.90
N SER A 146 -8.78 -5.65 5.94
CA SER A 146 -7.46 -5.35 6.51
C SER A 146 -7.42 -5.61 8.02
N LEU A 147 -8.51 -5.28 8.72
CA LEU A 147 -8.65 -5.53 10.16
C LEU A 147 -8.62 -7.03 10.48
N ALA A 148 -9.31 -7.85 9.68
CA ALA A 148 -9.33 -9.30 9.87
C ALA A 148 -7.92 -9.90 9.78
N TRP A 149 -7.14 -9.52 8.77
CA TRP A 149 -5.75 -9.96 8.63
C TRP A 149 -4.85 -9.48 9.77
N SER A 150 -5.05 -8.26 10.21
CA SER A 150 -4.23 -7.63 11.26
C SER A 150 -4.54 -8.16 12.66
N LEU A 151 -5.79 -8.58 12.93
CA LEU A 151 -6.20 -9.19 14.19
C LEU A 151 -5.73 -10.62 14.35
N ALA A 152 -5.56 -11.36 13.25
CA ALA A 152 -5.21 -12.78 13.30
C ALA A 152 -3.97 -13.09 14.14
N PRO A 153 -2.83 -12.37 14.02
CA PRO A 153 -1.68 -12.61 14.89
C PRO A 153 -1.91 -12.27 16.36
N LEU A 154 -2.87 -11.42 16.67
CA LEU A 154 -3.22 -11.09 18.07
C LEU A 154 -4.06 -12.17 18.74
N VAL A 155 -4.77 -12.99 17.95
CA VAL A 155 -5.66 -14.05 18.48
C VAL A 155 -5.07 -15.45 18.30
N GLY A 156 -3.80 -15.57 17.89
CA GLY A 156 -3.07 -16.83 17.90
C GLY A 156 -2.77 -17.44 16.53
N TRP A 157 -3.26 -16.88 15.42
CA TRP A 157 -2.86 -17.31 14.08
C TRP A 157 -1.64 -16.54 13.64
N SER A 158 -0.47 -17.06 13.92
CA SER A 158 0.82 -16.36 13.92
C SER A 158 1.01 -15.46 15.15
N SER A 159 1.99 -14.60 15.13
CA SER A 159 2.27 -13.63 16.21
C SER A 159 3.04 -12.45 15.65
N TYR A 160 3.08 -11.36 16.41
CA TYR A 160 3.91 -10.20 16.08
C TYR A 160 5.22 -10.25 16.88
N ILE A 161 6.34 -10.09 16.17
CA ILE A 161 7.69 -10.20 16.72
C ILE A 161 8.56 -9.05 16.22
N PRO A 162 9.66 -8.72 16.94
CA PRO A 162 10.70 -7.85 16.40
C PRO A 162 11.39 -8.46 15.17
N GLU A 163 11.76 -7.62 14.22
CA GLU A 163 12.40 -8.03 12.96
C GLU A 163 13.67 -7.23 12.65
N GLY A 164 14.50 -7.80 11.79
CA GLY A 164 15.68 -7.14 11.23
C GLY A 164 16.69 -6.73 12.28
N LEU A 165 16.92 -5.43 12.46
CA LEU A 165 17.80 -4.86 13.48
C LEU A 165 17.15 -4.81 14.86
N MET A 166 16.02 -5.45 15.05
CA MET A 166 15.22 -5.49 16.28
C MET A 166 14.69 -4.11 16.70
N THR A 167 14.46 -3.24 15.72
CA THR A 167 13.98 -1.87 15.92
C THR A 167 12.57 -1.65 15.36
N SER A 168 12.00 -2.66 14.71
CA SER A 168 10.61 -2.69 14.25
C SER A 168 9.99 -4.07 14.50
N CYS A 169 8.68 -4.17 14.42
CA CYS A 169 7.93 -5.40 14.65
C CYS A 169 7.02 -5.72 13.46
N THR A 170 6.85 -7.01 13.18
CA THR A 170 5.99 -7.54 12.13
C THR A 170 5.47 -8.92 12.49
N TRP A 171 4.67 -9.53 11.60
CA TRP A 171 4.23 -10.91 11.84
C TRP A 171 5.42 -11.87 11.77
N ASP A 172 5.29 -12.98 12.45
CA ASP A 172 6.34 -14.00 12.51
C ASP A 172 6.34 -14.84 11.22
N TYR A 173 7.10 -14.41 10.23
CA TYR A 173 7.34 -15.18 9.01
C TYR A 173 8.56 -16.12 9.12
N VAL A 174 9.28 -16.07 10.24
CA VAL A 174 10.53 -16.83 10.44
C VAL A 174 10.27 -18.20 11.06
N SER A 175 9.37 -18.28 12.04
CA SER A 175 9.07 -19.56 12.73
C SER A 175 8.37 -20.55 11.81
N SER A 176 8.81 -21.82 11.86
CA SER A 176 8.35 -22.89 10.97
C SER A 176 7.13 -23.65 11.50
N THR A 177 6.39 -23.11 12.46
CA THR A 177 5.17 -23.74 12.95
C THR A 177 4.09 -23.77 11.85
N PRO A 178 3.19 -24.79 11.83
CA PRO A 178 2.11 -24.84 10.82
C PRO A 178 1.23 -23.59 10.81
N ALA A 179 0.94 -23.01 11.97
CA ALA A 179 0.15 -21.79 12.07
C ALA A 179 0.85 -20.60 11.39
N ASN A 180 2.13 -20.37 11.65
CA ASN A 180 2.90 -19.28 11.05
C ASN A 180 3.08 -19.46 9.55
N LYS A 181 3.37 -20.69 9.09
CA LYS A 181 3.48 -20.99 7.66
C LYS A 181 2.18 -20.79 6.91
N SER A 182 1.07 -21.23 7.47
CA SER A 182 -0.25 -21.07 6.85
C SER A 182 -0.63 -19.58 6.78
N TYR A 183 -0.41 -18.83 7.84
CA TYR A 183 -0.69 -17.39 7.85
C TYR A 183 0.14 -16.63 6.80
N THR A 184 1.44 -16.88 6.75
CA THR A 184 2.35 -16.22 5.78
C THR A 184 1.94 -16.54 4.34
N MET A 185 1.67 -17.80 4.03
CA MET A 185 1.25 -18.19 2.68
C MET A 185 -0.08 -17.56 2.30
N MET A 186 -1.08 -17.63 3.17
CA MET A 186 -2.40 -17.05 2.90
C MET A 186 -2.34 -15.52 2.82
N LEU A 187 -1.56 -14.88 3.68
CA LEU A 187 -1.35 -13.43 3.63
C LEU A 187 -0.73 -13.02 2.29
N CYS A 188 0.35 -13.68 1.88
CA CYS A 188 1.00 -13.38 0.60
C CYS A 188 0.05 -13.60 -0.58
N CYS A 189 -0.72 -14.69 -0.58
CA CYS A 189 -1.66 -14.97 -1.67
C CYS A 189 -2.80 -13.95 -1.72
N PHE A 190 -3.49 -13.70 -0.60
CA PHE A 190 -4.71 -12.89 -0.57
C PHE A 190 -4.47 -11.39 -0.45
N VAL A 191 -3.29 -10.96 -0.07
CA VAL A 191 -2.95 -9.54 0.08
C VAL A 191 -2.00 -9.05 -1.01
N PHE A 192 -1.14 -9.91 -1.55
CA PHE A 192 -0.13 -9.53 -2.54
C PHE A 192 -0.38 -10.16 -3.92
N PHE A 193 -0.36 -11.48 -4.03
CA PHE A 193 -0.38 -12.14 -5.35
C PHE A 193 -1.73 -12.07 -6.06
N ILE A 194 -2.83 -12.37 -5.37
CA ILE A 194 -4.17 -12.30 -5.97
C ILE A 194 -4.54 -10.85 -6.29
N PRO A 195 -4.36 -9.86 -5.38
CA PRO A 195 -4.55 -8.45 -5.73
C PRO A 195 -3.71 -8.00 -6.92
N LEU A 196 -2.43 -8.39 -6.98
CA LEU A 196 -1.55 -8.05 -8.10
C LEU A 196 -2.05 -8.65 -9.42
N GLY A 197 -2.52 -9.89 -9.40
CA GLY A 197 -3.13 -10.55 -10.55
C GLY A 197 -4.37 -9.84 -11.06
N VAL A 198 -5.27 -9.44 -10.15
CA VAL A 198 -6.49 -8.68 -10.50
C VAL A 198 -6.15 -7.31 -11.05
N ILE A 199 -5.20 -6.60 -10.44
CA ILE A 199 -4.72 -5.30 -10.92
C ILE A 199 -4.16 -5.43 -12.34
N SER A 200 -3.32 -6.43 -12.58
CA SER A 200 -2.74 -6.69 -13.90
C SER A 200 -3.81 -7.00 -14.95
N TYR A 201 -4.80 -7.80 -14.60
CA TYR A 201 -5.95 -8.08 -15.45
C TYR A 201 -6.72 -6.80 -15.80
N CYS A 202 -7.04 -5.99 -14.82
CA CYS A 202 -7.77 -4.73 -15.03
C CYS A 202 -7.03 -3.81 -16.00
N TYR A 203 -5.73 -3.61 -15.83
CA TYR A 203 -4.95 -2.72 -16.69
C TYR A 203 -4.73 -3.28 -18.09
N LEU A 204 -4.55 -4.57 -18.23
CA LEU A 204 -4.45 -5.20 -19.55
C LEU A 204 -5.73 -4.97 -20.37
N PHE A 205 -6.89 -5.24 -19.78
CA PHE A 205 -8.18 -5.06 -20.48
C PHE A 205 -8.56 -3.60 -20.67
N MET A 206 -8.18 -2.70 -19.76
CA MET A 206 -8.29 -1.27 -19.99
C MET A 206 -7.49 -0.81 -21.20
N PHE A 207 -6.25 -1.25 -21.32
CA PHE A 207 -5.39 -0.92 -22.45
C PHE A 207 -5.97 -1.45 -23.76
N LEU A 208 -6.44 -2.69 -23.79
CA LEU A 208 -7.08 -3.26 -24.97
C LEU A 208 -8.36 -2.53 -25.36
N ALA A 209 -9.20 -2.17 -24.39
CA ALA A 209 -10.43 -1.42 -24.63
C ALA A 209 -10.15 -0.03 -25.21
N ILE A 210 -9.17 0.68 -24.69
CA ILE A 210 -8.77 2.00 -25.19
C ILE A 210 -8.19 1.91 -26.60
N ARG A 211 -7.38 0.90 -26.85
CA ARG A 211 -6.82 0.67 -28.19
C ARG A 211 -7.92 0.41 -29.22
N THR A 212 -8.90 -0.41 -28.87
CA THR A 212 -10.06 -0.68 -29.73
C THR A 212 -10.90 0.58 -29.98
N ALA A 213 -11.22 1.33 -28.93
CA ALA A 213 -11.97 2.58 -29.02
C ALA A 213 -11.26 3.63 -29.87
N SER A 214 -9.95 3.76 -29.76
CA SER A 214 -9.13 4.67 -30.58
C SER A 214 -9.18 4.30 -32.07
N ARG A 215 -9.10 3.02 -32.38
CA ARG A 215 -9.23 2.53 -33.77
C ARG A 215 -10.59 2.78 -34.37
N ASP A 216 -11.67 2.56 -33.60
CA ASP A 216 -13.03 2.79 -34.04
C ASP A 216 -13.29 4.29 -34.26
N LEU A 217 -12.74 5.17 -33.46
CA LEU A 217 -12.82 6.63 -33.61
C LEU A 217 -12.05 7.10 -34.85
N GLU A 218 -10.90 6.53 -35.16
CA GLU A 218 -10.15 6.85 -36.38
C GLU A 218 -10.95 6.48 -37.64
N LYS A 219 -11.66 5.36 -37.63
CA LYS A 219 -12.52 4.94 -38.75
C LYS A 219 -13.75 5.82 -38.93
N LEU A 220 -14.29 6.39 -37.87
CA LEU A 220 -15.46 7.28 -37.88
C LEU A 220 -15.11 8.76 -38.08
N GLY A 221 -13.81 9.10 -37.97
CA GLY A 221 -13.32 10.47 -37.79
C GLY A 221 -13.45 11.44 -38.97
N THR A 222 -14.05 11.04 -40.12
CA THR A 222 -14.25 11.90 -41.27
C THR A 222 -15.64 12.56 -41.33
N HIS A 223 -16.64 12.06 -40.58
CA HIS A 223 -18.03 12.49 -40.75
C HIS A 223 -18.73 13.13 -39.52
N MET A 224 -18.17 13.08 -38.28
CA MET A 224 -18.80 13.62 -37.07
C MET A 224 -17.80 14.34 -36.15
N ARG A 225 -17.45 15.60 -36.49
CA ARG A 225 -16.35 16.31 -35.80
C ARG A 225 -16.58 16.70 -34.34
N LYS A 226 -17.82 17.09 -33.93
CA LYS A 226 -18.06 17.65 -32.58
C LYS A 226 -18.30 16.59 -31.48
N SER A 227 -19.17 15.61 -31.72
CA SER A 227 -19.46 14.56 -30.76
C SER A 227 -18.27 13.61 -30.60
N THR A 228 -17.51 13.38 -31.68
CA THR A 228 -16.29 12.56 -31.69
C THR A 228 -15.16 13.22 -30.90
N LEU A 229 -15.00 14.56 -30.98
CA LEU A 229 -14.01 15.31 -30.22
C LEU A 229 -14.29 15.27 -28.71
N ILE A 230 -15.57 15.39 -28.31
CA ILE A 230 -16.00 15.31 -26.91
C ILE A 230 -15.71 13.90 -26.34
N GLN A 231 -16.04 12.86 -27.12
CA GLN A 231 -15.73 11.47 -26.74
C GLN A 231 -14.22 11.21 -26.65
N GLN A 232 -13.42 11.74 -27.58
CA GLN A 232 -11.96 11.64 -27.53
C GLN A 232 -11.39 12.34 -26.30
N GLN A 233 -11.88 13.50 -25.92
CA GLN A 233 -11.45 14.20 -24.71
C GLN A 233 -11.82 13.43 -23.45
N SER A 234 -13.02 12.86 -23.38
CA SER A 234 -13.44 12.01 -22.27
C SER A 234 -12.57 10.77 -22.13
N ILE A 235 -12.31 10.06 -23.23
CA ILE A 235 -11.43 8.88 -23.25
C ILE A 235 -10.00 9.26 -22.84
N ARG A 236 -9.47 10.37 -23.34
CA ARG A 236 -8.13 10.87 -22.96
C ARG A 236 -8.03 11.21 -21.47
N SER A 237 -9.06 11.83 -20.91
CA SER A 237 -9.12 12.19 -19.51
C SER A 237 -9.13 10.94 -18.61
N GLU A 238 -9.96 9.96 -18.92
CA GLU A 238 -10.02 8.67 -18.19
C GLU A 238 -8.72 7.89 -18.34
N TRP A 239 -8.14 7.88 -19.52
CA TRP A 239 -6.84 7.24 -19.77
C TRP A 239 -5.70 7.89 -18.99
N LYS A 240 -5.68 9.20 -18.91
CA LYS A 240 -4.69 9.95 -18.12
C LYS A 240 -4.78 9.57 -16.65
N LEU A 241 -5.99 9.48 -16.10
CA LEU A 241 -6.22 9.07 -14.72
C LEU A 241 -5.80 7.60 -14.50
N ALA A 242 -6.09 6.72 -15.45
CA ALA A 242 -5.67 5.32 -15.40
C ALA A 242 -4.13 5.17 -15.44
N LYS A 243 -3.43 5.97 -16.24
CA LYS A 243 -1.96 5.99 -16.25
C LYS A 243 -1.37 6.40 -14.90
N VAL A 244 -1.94 7.42 -14.27
CA VAL A 244 -1.51 7.87 -12.95
C VAL A 244 -1.68 6.74 -11.93
N ALA A 245 -2.84 6.12 -11.90
CA ALA A 245 -3.11 4.99 -11.02
C ALA A 245 -2.15 3.82 -11.29
N PHE A 246 -1.86 3.52 -12.56
CA PHE A 246 -0.91 2.48 -12.95
C PHE A 246 0.50 2.74 -12.42
N VAL A 247 1.00 3.97 -12.52
CA VAL A 247 2.32 4.36 -11.97
C VAL A 247 2.35 4.18 -10.46
N VAL A 248 1.31 4.64 -9.77
CA VAL A 248 1.18 4.46 -8.30
C VAL A 248 1.24 2.99 -7.91
N ILE A 249 0.53 2.14 -8.62
CA ILE A 249 0.47 0.71 -8.35
C ILE A 249 1.82 0.03 -8.59
N ILE A 250 2.49 0.33 -9.71
CA ILE A 250 3.81 -0.24 -10.00
C ILE A 250 4.81 0.15 -8.91
N VAL A 251 4.86 1.41 -8.54
CA VAL A 251 5.77 1.89 -7.50
C VAL A 251 5.47 1.22 -6.16
N TYR A 252 4.20 1.07 -5.83
CA TYR A 252 3.77 0.39 -4.60
C TYR A 252 4.19 -1.09 -4.60
N VAL A 253 3.93 -1.80 -5.67
CA VAL A 253 4.30 -3.21 -5.82
C VAL A 253 5.81 -3.39 -5.71
N LEU A 254 6.60 -2.55 -6.38
CA LEU A 254 8.07 -2.58 -6.27
C LEU A 254 8.55 -2.31 -4.85
N SER A 255 7.84 -1.49 -4.09
CA SER A 255 8.15 -1.20 -2.69
C SER A 255 7.89 -2.38 -1.77
N TRP A 256 6.86 -3.19 -2.04
CA TRP A 256 6.48 -4.33 -1.21
C TRP A 256 7.07 -5.67 -1.67
N ALA A 257 7.51 -5.77 -2.94
CA ALA A 257 8.08 -7.01 -3.48
C ALA A 257 9.31 -7.51 -2.71
N PRO A 258 10.30 -6.66 -2.33
CA PRO A 258 11.43 -7.13 -1.54
C PRO A 258 11.02 -7.73 -0.21
N TYR A 259 10.02 -7.14 0.45
CA TYR A 259 9.50 -7.61 1.73
C TYR A 259 8.80 -8.98 1.58
N ALA A 260 7.98 -9.13 0.54
CA ALA A 260 7.33 -10.40 0.21
C ALA A 260 8.36 -11.49 -0.13
N CYS A 261 9.42 -11.16 -0.86
CA CYS A 261 10.50 -12.09 -1.17
C CYS A 261 11.19 -12.60 0.10
N VAL A 262 11.51 -11.71 1.03
CA VAL A 262 12.12 -12.07 2.31
C VAL A 262 11.20 -13.02 3.10
N ALA A 263 9.92 -12.70 3.19
CA ALA A 263 8.95 -13.55 3.86
C ALA A 263 8.84 -14.94 3.23
N LEU A 264 8.85 -15.03 1.90
CA LEU A 264 8.77 -16.29 1.16
C LEU A 264 10.08 -17.12 1.29
N ILE A 265 11.23 -16.47 1.29
CA ILE A 265 12.51 -17.16 1.53
C ILE A 265 12.51 -17.81 2.92
N ALA A 266 12.07 -17.10 3.94
CA ALA A 266 11.94 -17.64 5.30
C ALA A 266 10.89 -18.76 5.34
N TRP A 267 9.77 -18.60 4.66
CA TRP A 267 8.70 -19.62 4.56
C TRP A 267 9.22 -20.93 3.95
N ALA A 268 10.08 -20.85 2.93
CA ALA A 268 10.65 -22.00 2.26
C ALA A 268 11.70 -22.75 3.12
N GLY A 269 11.96 -22.30 4.34
CA GLY A 269 12.91 -22.93 5.25
C GLY A 269 14.33 -22.37 5.18
N HIS A 270 14.53 -21.27 4.46
CA HIS A 270 15.85 -20.65 4.26
C HIS A 270 16.03 -19.36 5.07
N ALA A 271 15.34 -19.24 6.22
CA ALA A 271 15.46 -18.07 7.11
C ALA A 271 16.89 -17.82 7.59
N ASN A 272 17.72 -18.86 7.68
CA ASN A 272 19.14 -18.79 8.06
C ASN A 272 20.00 -18.03 7.03
N LEU A 273 19.55 -17.92 5.78
CA LEU A 273 20.23 -17.15 4.75
C LEU A 273 19.98 -15.63 4.86
N LEU A 274 18.98 -15.24 5.65
CA LEU A 274 18.60 -13.85 5.82
C LEU A 274 19.43 -13.20 6.92
N SER A 275 20.27 -12.23 6.53
CA SER A 275 20.98 -11.38 7.49
C SER A 275 20.00 -10.36 8.13
N PRO A 276 20.34 -9.74 9.27
CA PRO A 276 19.53 -8.65 9.82
C PRO A 276 19.28 -7.52 8.81
N TYR A 277 20.22 -7.20 7.96
CA TYR A 277 20.08 -6.21 6.90
C TYR A 277 19.07 -6.62 5.84
N CYS A 278 19.07 -7.88 5.42
CA CYS A 278 18.11 -8.41 4.46
C CYS A 278 16.66 -8.34 4.94
N LYS A 279 16.44 -8.35 6.25
CA LYS A 279 15.11 -8.20 6.86
C LYS A 279 14.75 -6.74 7.10
N SER A 280 15.72 -5.89 7.42
CA SER A 280 15.50 -4.49 7.80
C SER A 280 15.30 -3.57 6.60
N VAL A 281 16.12 -3.69 5.57
CA VAL A 281 16.05 -2.84 4.37
C VAL A 281 14.71 -2.97 3.63
N PRO A 282 14.18 -4.17 3.35
CA PRO A 282 12.85 -4.29 2.75
C PRO A 282 11.73 -3.68 3.59
N ALA A 283 11.81 -3.75 4.91
CA ALA A 283 10.83 -3.12 5.80
C ALA A 283 10.83 -1.59 5.68
N VAL A 284 12.01 -0.97 5.55
CA VAL A 284 12.13 0.48 5.31
C VAL A 284 11.62 0.85 3.93
N ILE A 285 11.95 0.08 2.90
CA ILE A 285 11.45 0.30 1.53
C ILE A 285 9.94 0.22 1.47
N ALA A 286 9.33 -0.76 2.15
CA ALA A 286 7.87 -0.89 2.23
C ALA A 286 7.22 0.34 2.87
N LYS A 287 7.81 0.90 3.92
CA LYS A 287 7.32 2.13 4.56
C LYS A 287 7.47 3.36 3.66
N ALA A 288 8.45 3.37 2.76
CA ALA A 288 8.61 4.43 1.77
C ALA A 288 7.45 4.52 0.77
N SER A 289 6.64 3.48 0.64
CA SER A 289 5.44 3.50 -0.21
C SER A 289 4.45 4.62 0.16
N ALA A 290 4.41 5.02 1.41
CA ALA A 290 3.57 6.11 1.89
C ALA A 290 3.93 7.49 1.32
N ILE A 291 5.15 7.66 0.77
CA ILE A 291 5.61 8.92 0.19
C ILE A 291 5.09 9.10 -1.24
N TYR A 292 5.03 8.02 -2.01
CA TYR A 292 4.86 8.09 -3.47
C TYR A 292 3.48 8.59 -3.89
N ASN A 293 2.43 8.17 -3.18
CA ASN A 293 1.05 8.45 -3.55
C ASN A 293 0.76 9.97 -3.59
N PRO A 294 1.07 10.77 -2.55
CA PRO A 294 0.80 12.20 -2.61
C PRO A 294 1.58 12.91 -3.69
N PHE A 295 2.86 12.54 -3.90
CA PHE A 295 3.68 13.18 -4.94
C PHE A 295 3.16 12.90 -6.34
N ILE A 296 2.79 11.65 -6.63
CA ILE A 296 2.28 11.28 -7.95
C ILE A 296 0.95 11.96 -8.23
N TYR A 297 0.02 11.95 -7.28
CA TYR A 297 -1.27 12.61 -7.45
C TYR A 297 -1.14 14.14 -7.54
N ALA A 298 -0.27 14.76 -6.75
CA ALA A 298 -0.05 16.20 -6.79
C ALA A 298 0.65 16.67 -8.07
N ILE A 299 1.63 15.91 -8.57
CA ILE A 299 2.40 16.30 -9.75
C ILE A 299 1.63 16.04 -11.03
N ILE A 300 0.95 14.89 -11.14
CA ILE A 300 0.35 14.43 -12.38
C ILE A 300 -1.12 14.87 -12.48
N HIS A 301 -1.84 14.97 -11.36
CA HIS A 301 -3.24 15.34 -11.35
C HIS A 301 -3.40 16.85 -11.19
N THR A 302 -3.81 17.53 -12.27
CA THR A 302 -3.95 19.01 -12.31
C THR A 302 -4.96 19.55 -11.29
N LYS A 303 -5.95 18.77 -10.86
CA LYS A 303 -6.94 19.17 -9.85
C LYS A 303 -6.37 19.31 -8.43
N TYR A 304 -5.21 18.70 -8.14
CA TYR A 304 -4.55 18.77 -6.84
C TYR A 304 -3.46 19.86 -6.78
N ARG A 305 -3.19 20.53 -7.90
CA ARG A 305 -2.33 21.72 -7.97
C ARG A 305 -3.15 22.99 -7.64
#